data_6271326227f8006d387de05a6e4167a4
#
_entry.id   6271326227f8006d387de05a6e4167a4
#
_cell.length_a   1.000
_cell.length_b   1.000
_cell.length_c   1.000
_cell.angle_alpha   90.00
_cell.angle_beta   90.00
_cell.angle_gamma   90.00
#
_symmetry.space_group_name_H-M   'P 1'
#
loop_
_entity.id
_entity.type
_entity.pdbx_description
1 polymer ?
#
loop_
_entity_poly.entity_id
_entity_poly.type
_entity_poly.pdbx_seq_one_letter_code
_entity_poly.pdbx_strand_id
1 'polypeptide(L)'
;MTTNQVEDPFSASIVAFATAVSEVLNDSSATPAPNNTYSYETAYSPDHLAEPPVYLVPTDAYSALASTDCSGWVSFVVNTISPLHEAVLQSQRHLPEYNEVYPDGFSLKEGVRPWARAFVLANYLRADYAKSTGFEPVLNAEGLQPGDIAAYEMGRYTKPSDASLSKPKDTGHTFVVIGFPSLVDPKTANYDGGGTLSDRAHKVVAVPTIDASSIPHFHPDARQNAQGELTLPPSTPYSGAKAGGIGTGTLWVALGEDGRVIQRRIGPHDKYTEVVIGAGRMKNVISLRPEVLDDEGSLVVDIFDNSPSQFGDASYGRTPIDVTGKGGIRLVGGGRLILNGRSDFSGGVTVDSGELVAESENALGTGDVEIRGGALTLKRAALGDTASLRLSDALQDGAIHLSFSGRDIIHSLQIGDAVNRCGTWGSPESGAMFSDSLFSGPGILHLAAEPIEGCTTKRTN
;
A
#
# COMPACT_ATOMS: atom_id res chain seq x y z
N MET A 1 -25.19 9.12 -25.20
CA MET A 1 -24.10 8.16 -25.49
C MET A 1 -23.61 7.69 -24.14
N THR A 2 -24.02 6.52 -23.70
CA THR A 2 -23.51 5.87 -22.49
C THR A 2 -22.11 5.37 -22.81
N THR A 3 -21.11 6.12 -22.39
CA THR A 3 -19.73 5.61 -22.32
C THR A 3 -19.77 4.43 -21.36
N ASN A 4 -19.52 3.22 -21.84
CA ASN A 4 -19.13 2.11 -21.00
C ASN A 4 -17.84 2.55 -20.26
N GLN A 5 -17.98 3.12 -19.07
CA GLN A 5 -16.86 3.25 -18.16
C GLN A 5 -16.50 1.81 -17.81
N VAL A 6 -15.35 1.37 -18.27
CA VAL A 6 -14.70 0.18 -17.72
C VAL A 6 -14.48 0.53 -16.26
N GLU A 7 -15.22 -0.10 -15.34
CA GLU A 7 -15.02 0.08 -13.92
C GLU A 7 -13.54 -0.26 -13.63
N ASP A 8 -12.85 0.68 -13.04
CA ASP A 8 -11.48 0.47 -12.57
C ASP A 8 -11.53 -0.63 -11.50
N PRO A 9 -10.84 -1.76 -11.71
CA PRO A 9 -10.94 -2.92 -10.83
C PRO A 9 -10.47 -2.64 -9.39
N PHE A 10 -9.64 -1.61 -9.18
CA PHE A 10 -9.19 -1.21 -7.85
C PHE A 10 -10.25 -0.38 -7.11
N SER A 11 -10.93 0.51 -7.82
CA SER A 11 -11.89 1.45 -7.24
C SER A 11 -12.98 0.76 -6.44
N ALA A 12 -13.62 -0.25 -7.02
CA ALA A 12 -14.66 -1.02 -6.34
C ALA A 12 -14.12 -1.74 -5.09
N SER A 13 -12.95 -2.36 -5.20
CA SER A 13 -12.30 -3.07 -4.08
C SER A 13 -11.89 -2.13 -2.95
N ILE A 14 -11.33 -0.97 -3.27
CA ILE A 14 -10.96 0.06 -2.29
C ILE A 14 -12.18 0.52 -1.50
N VAL A 15 -13.25 0.89 -2.21
CA VAL A 15 -14.49 1.38 -1.57
C VAL A 15 -15.13 0.31 -0.71
N ALA A 16 -15.27 -0.91 -1.23
CA ALA A 16 -15.87 -2.02 -0.51
C ALA A 16 -15.07 -2.34 0.77
N PHE A 17 -13.76 -2.47 0.67
CA PHE A 17 -12.89 -2.75 1.80
C PHE A 17 -12.92 -1.63 2.85
N ALA A 18 -12.70 -0.38 2.42
CA ALA A 18 -12.68 0.76 3.32
C ALA A 18 -14.03 0.95 4.05
N THR A 19 -15.14 0.73 3.34
CA THR A 19 -16.49 0.80 3.92
C THR A 19 -16.70 -0.30 4.95
N ALA A 20 -16.38 -1.54 4.62
CA ALA A 20 -16.52 -2.68 5.54
C ALA A 20 -15.72 -2.48 6.84
N VAL A 21 -14.48 -2.00 6.73
CA VAL A 21 -13.64 -1.67 7.90
C VAL A 21 -14.29 -0.57 8.74
N SER A 22 -14.76 0.50 8.09
CA SER A 22 -15.42 1.60 8.79
C SER A 22 -16.69 1.15 9.51
N GLU A 23 -17.50 0.29 8.91
CA GLU A 23 -18.73 -0.27 9.52
C GLU A 23 -18.40 -1.08 10.77
N VAL A 24 -17.41 -1.99 10.70
CA VAL A 24 -16.99 -2.79 11.87
C VAL A 24 -16.48 -1.91 13.01
N LEU A 25 -15.68 -0.90 12.70
CA LEU A 25 -15.07 -0.02 13.71
C LEU A 25 -16.06 0.97 14.34
N ASN A 26 -17.19 1.21 13.71
CA ASN A 26 -18.24 2.13 14.21
C ASN A 26 -19.52 1.39 14.61
N ASP A 27 -19.49 0.07 14.74
CA ASP A 27 -20.62 -0.73 15.23
C ASP A 27 -20.78 -0.58 16.74
N SER A 28 -21.61 0.36 17.15
CA SER A 28 -21.93 0.60 18.56
C SER A 28 -22.70 -0.54 19.24
N SER A 29 -23.21 -1.51 18.49
CA SER A 29 -23.95 -2.68 19.01
C SER A 29 -23.03 -3.87 19.32
N ALA A 30 -21.79 -3.86 18.84
CA ALA A 30 -20.83 -4.94 19.08
C ALA A 30 -20.47 -5.09 20.57
N THR A 31 -20.27 -6.33 20.99
CA THR A 31 -19.88 -6.64 22.38
C THR A 31 -18.74 -7.66 22.38
N PRO A 32 -17.54 -7.31 22.86
CA PRO A 32 -17.14 -5.98 23.35
C PRO A 32 -17.19 -4.91 22.23
N ALA A 33 -17.31 -3.65 22.62
CA ALA A 33 -17.33 -2.55 21.67
C ALA A 33 -15.99 -2.43 20.92
N PRO A 34 -15.98 -1.94 19.66
CA PRO A 34 -14.73 -1.67 18.95
C PRO A 34 -13.97 -0.50 19.61
N ASN A 35 -12.64 -0.53 19.47
CA ASN A 35 -11.78 0.58 19.85
C ASN A 35 -11.29 1.27 18.58
N ASN A 36 -11.88 2.41 18.25
CA ASN A 36 -11.56 3.18 17.07
C ASN A 36 -11.05 4.57 17.49
N THR A 37 -9.75 4.79 17.38
CA THR A 37 -9.11 6.01 17.87
C THR A 37 -8.19 6.60 16.83
N TYR A 38 -8.04 7.93 16.90
CA TYR A 38 -7.04 8.64 16.13
C TYR A 38 -5.74 8.79 16.92
N SER A 39 -4.62 8.38 16.36
CA SER A 39 -3.33 8.47 17.04
C SER A 39 -2.19 8.76 16.07
N TYR A 40 -1.37 9.73 16.45
CA TYR A 40 -0.08 9.96 15.79
C TYR A 40 1.02 9.06 16.34
N GLU A 41 0.88 8.52 17.54
CA GLU A 41 1.95 7.85 18.30
C GLU A 41 1.98 6.34 18.08
N THR A 42 0.84 5.73 17.82
CA THR A 42 0.73 4.27 17.64
C THR A 42 1.50 3.74 16.45
N ALA A 43 1.62 4.54 15.44
CA ALA A 43 2.40 4.23 14.26
C ALA A 43 3.93 4.29 14.50
N TYR A 44 4.38 4.60 15.73
CA TYR A 44 5.76 4.98 16.00
C TYR A 44 6.43 4.20 17.11
N SER A 45 5.70 3.39 17.86
CA SER A 45 6.32 2.53 18.85
C SER A 45 7.15 1.47 18.14
N PRO A 46 8.47 1.37 18.41
CA PRO A 46 9.28 0.28 17.88
C PRO A 46 8.69 -1.09 18.21
N ASP A 47 7.99 -1.19 19.34
CA ASP A 47 7.35 -2.41 19.81
C ASP A 47 6.08 -2.78 19.01
N HIS A 48 5.53 -1.84 18.23
CA HIS A 48 4.30 -2.01 17.43
C HIS A 48 4.51 -1.92 15.92
N LEU A 49 5.76 -1.83 15.45
CA LEU A 49 6.07 -1.73 14.01
C LEU A 49 5.70 -2.97 13.21
N ALA A 50 5.59 -4.11 13.88
CA ALA A 50 5.14 -5.37 13.30
C ALA A 50 3.61 -5.49 13.27
N GLU A 51 2.89 -4.60 13.94
CA GLU A 51 1.42 -4.65 14.01
C GLU A 51 0.80 -3.68 12.99
N PRO A 52 -0.20 -4.11 12.24
CA PRO A 52 -0.91 -3.21 11.34
C PRO A 52 -1.64 -2.13 12.14
N PRO A 53 -1.85 -0.94 11.56
CA PRO A 53 -2.55 0.17 12.21
C PRO A 53 -4.02 -0.13 12.49
N VAL A 54 -4.56 -1.18 11.88
CA VAL A 54 -5.94 -1.64 12.03
C VAL A 54 -5.92 -3.15 12.27
N TYR A 55 -6.61 -3.56 13.32
CA TYR A 55 -6.70 -4.94 13.73
C TYR A 55 -8.17 -5.34 13.91
N LEU A 56 -8.70 -6.17 13.01
CA LEU A 56 -10.11 -6.55 13.02
C LEU A 56 -10.36 -7.94 13.67
N VAL A 57 -9.34 -8.55 14.23
CA VAL A 57 -9.52 -9.80 14.99
C VAL A 57 -10.06 -9.46 16.38
N PRO A 58 -11.20 -10.01 16.78
CA PRO A 58 -11.75 -9.80 18.10
C PRO A 58 -10.76 -10.26 19.18
N THR A 59 -10.63 -9.45 20.22
CA THR A 59 -9.93 -9.79 21.46
C THR A 59 -10.93 -9.85 22.61
N ASP A 60 -10.50 -10.30 23.79
CA ASP A 60 -11.35 -10.27 24.98
C ASP A 60 -11.78 -8.84 25.37
N ALA A 61 -11.02 -7.84 24.95
CA ALA A 61 -11.25 -6.44 25.29
C ALA A 61 -12.04 -5.67 24.22
N TYR A 62 -11.90 -6.04 22.93
CA TYR A 62 -12.46 -5.29 21.80
C TYR A 62 -12.94 -6.23 20.70
N SER A 63 -14.05 -5.88 20.04
CA SER A 63 -14.49 -6.57 18.83
C SER A 63 -13.61 -6.27 17.61
N ALA A 64 -12.99 -5.09 17.59
CA ALA A 64 -12.03 -4.65 16.62
C ALA A 64 -11.21 -3.50 17.20
N LEU A 65 -9.99 -3.29 16.69
CA LEU A 65 -9.08 -2.26 17.15
C LEU A 65 -8.53 -1.49 15.97
N ALA A 66 -8.62 -0.16 16.02
CA ALA A 66 -7.88 0.74 15.15
C ALA A 66 -7.29 1.89 15.94
N SER A 67 -6.03 2.18 15.72
CA SER A 67 -5.37 3.36 16.26
C SER A 67 -4.35 3.84 15.25
N THR A 68 -4.72 4.84 14.46
CA THR A 68 -3.90 5.32 13.34
C THR A 68 -4.16 6.78 13.03
N ASP A 69 -3.24 7.39 12.29
CA ASP A 69 -3.48 8.66 11.64
C ASP A 69 -4.01 8.48 10.20
N CYS A 70 -4.26 9.59 9.53
CA CYS A 70 -4.82 9.58 8.19
C CYS A 70 -3.91 8.86 7.16
N SER A 71 -2.59 9.06 7.25
CA SER A 71 -1.65 8.43 6.32
C SER A 71 -1.50 6.93 6.58
N GLY A 72 -1.49 6.51 7.84
CA GLY A 72 -1.49 5.09 8.20
C GLY A 72 -2.75 4.37 7.75
N TRP A 73 -3.91 5.01 7.83
CA TRP A 73 -5.15 4.47 7.29
C TRP A 73 -5.10 4.24 5.77
N VAL A 74 -4.71 5.27 5.01
CA VAL A 74 -4.60 5.15 3.54
C VAL A 74 -3.58 4.09 3.16
N SER A 75 -2.41 4.06 3.84
CA SER A 75 -1.40 3.04 3.66
C SER A 75 -1.95 1.64 3.88
N PHE A 76 -2.72 1.43 4.95
CA PHE A 76 -3.35 0.14 5.26
C PHE A 76 -4.34 -0.30 4.17
N VAL A 77 -5.21 0.60 3.70
CA VAL A 77 -6.16 0.30 2.62
C VAL A 77 -5.43 -0.07 1.33
N VAL A 78 -4.46 0.76 0.93
CA VAL A 78 -3.74 0.53 -0.33
C VAL A 78 -2.88 -0.73 -0.25
N ASN A 79 -2.20 -0.99 0.88
CA ASN A 79 -1.41 -2.22 1.10
C ASN A 79 -2.28 -3.47 0.99
N THR A 80 -3.48 -3.45 1.57
CA THR A 80 -4.41 -4.58 1.50
C THR A 80 -4.90 -4.85 0.07
N ILE A 81 -5.21 -3.81 -0.68
CA ILE A 81 -5.75 -3.94 -2.05
C ILE A 81 -4.64 -4.17 -3.06
N SER A 82 -3.50 -3.51 -2.91
CA SER A 82 -2.36 -3.60 -3.83
C SER A 82 -1.05 -3.21 -3.15
N PRO A 83 -0.32 -4.17 -2.57
CA PRO A 83 0.96 -3.91 -1.92
C PRO A 83 1.99 -3.20 -2.81
N LEU A 84 1.94 -3.44 -4.12
CA LEU A 84 2.84 -2.76 -5.07
C LEU A 84 2.56 -1.26 -5.16
N HIS A 85 1.28 -0.84 -5.19
CA HIS A 85 0.93 0.58 -5.20
C HIS A 85 1.29 1.25 -3.87
N GLU A 86 1.09 0.55 -2.78
CA GLU A 86 1.50 1.06 -1.46
C GLU A 86 3.02 1.25 -1.40
N ALA A 87 3.79 0.28 -1.88
CA ALA A 87 5.24 0.38 -1.96
C ALA A 87 5.67 1.60 -2.81
N VAL A 88 4.98 1.88 -3.92
CA VAL A 88 5.22 3.10 -4.73
C VAL A 88 4.95 4.36 -3.92
N LEU A 89 3.86 4.43 -3.16
CA LEU A 89 3.57 5.59 -2.30
C LEU A 89 4.63 5.77 -1.22
N GLN A 90 5.07 4.69 -0.58
CA GLN A 90 6.09 4.74 0.46
C GLN A 90 7.47 5.11 -0.07
N SER A 91 7.82 4.66 -1.26
CA SER A 91 9.12 4.94 -1.88
C SER A 91 9.33 6.43 -2.15
N GLN A 92 8.26 7.22 -2.25
CA GLN A 92 8.37 8.67 -2.44
C GLN A 92 9.12 9.38 -1.30
N ARG A 93 9.24 8.77 -0.12
CA ARG A 93 10.03 9.29 0.99
C ARG A 93 11.53 9.35 0.70
N HIS A 94 12.00 8.53 -0.24
CA HIS A 94 13.42 8.46 -0.65
C HIS A 94 13.83 9.55 -1.63
N LEU A 95 12.87 10.35 -2.13
CA LEU A 95 13.22 11.46 -3.02
C LEU A 95 14.12 12.47 -2.29
N PRO A 96 15.18 12.98 -2.95
CA PRO A 96 16.18 13.86 -2.33
C PRO A 96 15.58 15.08 -1.65
N GLU A 97 14.45 15.59 -2.13
CA GLU A 97 13.73 16.73 -1.55
C GLU A 97 13.16 16.45 -0.18
N TYR A 98 13.01 15.16 0.19
CA TYR A 98 12.47 14.74 1.50
C TYR A 98 13.52 14.18 2.45
N ASN A 99 14.81 14.17 2.09
CA ASN A 99 15.90 13.64 2.92
C ASN A 99 15.98 14.29 4.32
N GLU A 100 15.61 15.57 4.43
CA GLU A 100 15.57 16.26 5.72
C GLU A 100 14.46 15.75 6.64
N VAL A 101 13.38 15.20 6.06
CA VAL A 101 12.21 14.65 6.78
C VAL A 101 12.39 13.18 7.07
N TYR A 102 13.01 12.47 6.16
CA TYR A 102 13.26 11.03 6.20
C TYR A 102 14.75 10.73 5.97
N PRO A 103 15.65 11.12 6.91
CA PRO A 103 17.10 11.09 6.68
C PRO A 103 17.66 9.71 6.38
N ASP A 104 16.98 8.66 6.82
CA ASP A 104 17.41 7.28 6.65
C ASP A 104 16.42 6.47 5.77
N GLY A 105 15.61 7.15 4.98
CA GLY A 105 14.62 6.52 4.12
C GLY A 105 13.60 5.67 4.88
N PHE A 106 13.82 4.36 4.96
CA PHE A 106 12.98 3.43 5.71
C PHE A 106 13.37 3.28 7.19
N SER A 107 14.49 3.83 7.62
CA SER A 107 14.89 3.72 9.01
C SER A 107 13.90 4.45 9.91
N LEU A 108 13.31 3.71 10.83
CA LEU A 108 12.38 4.23 11.81
C LEU A 108 13.16 4.78 12.99
N LYS A 109 13.57 6.04 12.91
CA LYS A 109 14.09 6.75 14.07
C LYS A 109 12.95 7.16 14.99
N GLU A 110 13.23 7.20 16.28
CA GLU A 110 12.30 7.68 17.29
C GLU A 110 11.69 9.03 16.86
N GLY A 111 10.36 9.07 16.76
CA GLY A 111 9.60 10.26 16.33
C GLY A 111 9.44 10.47 14.81
N VAL A 112 9.99 9.57 13.97
CA VAL A 112 9.74 9.62 12.51
C VAL A 112 8.60 8.66 12.15
N ARG A 113 7.66 9.12 11.35
CA ARG A 113 6.51 8.32 10.91
C ARG A 113 6.91 7.29 9.86
N PRO A 114 6.46 6.03 9.98
CA PRO A 114 6.81 4.98 9.03
C PRO A 114 6.20 5.23 7.64
N TRP A 115 5.07 5.93 7.57
CA TRP A 115 4.36 6.17 6.33
C TRP A 115 4.74 7.49 5.67
N ALA A 116 4.61 7.56 4.37
CA ALA A 116 4.68 8.80 3.63
C ALA A 116 3.59 9.78 4.12
N ARG A 117 3.98 11.00 4.45
CA ARG A 117 3.06 12.01 4.97
C ARG A 117 2.17 12.59 3.89
N ALA A 118 1.08 13.20 4.31
CA ALA A 118 0.09 13.80 3.43
C ALA A 118 0.69 14.73 2.37
N PHE A 119 1.66 15.59 2.73
CA PHE A 119 2.29 16.48 1.75
C PHE A 119 3.12 15.73 0.70
N VAL A 120 3.80 14.63 1.07
CA VAL A 120 4.54 13.77 0.12
C VAL A 120 3.56 13.16 -0.86
N LEU A 121 2.47 12.58 -0.35
CA LEU A 121 1.42 11.97 -1.17
C LEU A 121 0.73 13.01 -2.06
N ALA A 122 0.40 14.19 -1.54
CA ALA A 122 -0.21 15.27 -2.32
C ALA A 122 0.69 15.72 -3.48
N ASN A 123 2.00 15.84 -3.23
CA ASN A 123 2.96 16.21 -4.26
C ASN A 123 3.10 15.11 -5.31
N TYR A 124 3.22 13.86 -4.89
CA TYR A 124 3.33 12.72 -5.80
C TYR A 124 2.08 12.56 -6.68
N LEU A 125 0.88 12.51 -6.07
CA LEU A 125 -0.37 12.22 -6.79
C LEU A 125 -0.77 13.30 -7.81
N ARG A 126 -0.20 14.51 -7.73
CA ARG A 126 -0.39 15.57 -8.74
C ARG A 126 0.73 15.64 -9.78
N ALA A 127 1.80 14.87 -9.60
CA ALA A 127 2.95 14.91 -10.50
C ALA A 127 2.73 14.08 -11.76
N ASP A 128 3.22 14.54 -12.90
CA ASP A 128 3.06 13.83 -14.17
C ASP A 128 3.70 12.43 -14.15
N TYR A 129 4.78 12.23 -13.39
CA TYR A 129 5.42 10.93 -13.31
C TYR A 129 4.61 9.87 -12.54
N ALA A 130 3.60 10.26 -11.75
CA ALA A 130 2.68 9.33 -11.13
C ALA A 130 2.01 8.41 -12.16
N LYS A 131 1.72 8.93 -13.37
CA LYS A 131 1.14 8.15 -14.48
C LYS A 131 1.96 6.93 -14.87
N SER A 132 3.26 7.05 -14.81
CA SER A 132 4.17 5.95 -15.17
C SER A 132 4.52 5.05 -14.00
N THR A 133 4.22 5.47 -12.77
CA THR A 133 4.53 4.71 -11.56
C THR A 133 3.31 4.07 -10.89
N GLY A 134 2.15 4.09 -11.53
CA GLY A 134 1.00 3.32 -11.10
C GLY A 134 -0.26 4.12 -10.76
N PHE A 135 -0.23 5.47 -10.83
CA PHE A 135 -1.39 6.30 -10.52
C PHE A 135 -1.73 7.26 -11.65
N GLU A 136 -3.00 7.37 -12.02
CA GLU A 136 -3.50 8.42 -12.90
C GLU A 136 -3.85 9.65 -12.06
N PRO A 137 -3.13 10.79 -12.19
CA PRO A 137 -3.44 12.00 -11.45
C PRO A 137 -4.83 12.55 -11.76
N VAL A 138 -5.58 12.92 -10.74
CA VAL A 138 -6.88 13.59 -10.83
C VAL A 138 -6.69 15.05 -10.44
N LEU A 139 -6.55 15.92 -11.45
CA LEU A 139 -6.16 17.32 -11.24
C LEU A 139 -7.35 18.25 -10.91
N ASN A 140 -8.58 17.79 -11.16
CA ASN A 140 -9.81 18.54 -10.91
C ASN A 140 -10.68 17.76 -9.92
N ALA A 141 -11.13 18.43 -8.86
CA ALA A 141 -11.94 17.77 -7.84
C ALA A 141 -13.29 17.25 -8.35
N GLU A 142 -13.83 17.80 -9.44
CA GLU A 142 -15.05 17.27 -10.07
C GLU A 142 -14.80 15.95 -10.82
N GLY A 143 -13.53 15.65 -11.13
CA GLY A 143 -13.09 14.39 -11.73
C GLY A 143 -12.86 13.28 -10.72
N LEU A 144 -12.96 13.56 -9.42
CA LEU A 144 -12.84 12.54 -8.38
C LEU A 144 -13.94 11.50 -8.52
N GLN A 145 -13.56 10.25 -8.27
CA GLN A 145 -14.46 9.10 -8.33
C GLN A 145 -14.26 8.22 -7.09
N PRO A 146 -15.25 7.39 -6.75
CA PRO A 146 -15.07 6.40 -5.70
C PRO A 146 -13.82 5.54 -5.96
N GLY A 147 -13.00 5.33 -4.93
CA GLY A 147 -11.74 4.60 -4.99
C GLY A 147 -10.50 5.45 -5.26
N ASP A 148 -10.64 6.73 -5.61
CA ASP A 148 -9.49 7.62 -5.71
C ASP A 148 -8.84 7.83 -4.34
N ILE A 149 -7.51 7.83 -4.31
CA ILE A 149 -6.71 8.19 -3.14
C ILE A 149 -6.38 9.67 -3.24
N ALA A 150 -6.63 10.42 -2.18
CA ALA A 150 -6.38 11.84 -2.17
C ALA A 150 -5.62 12.30 -0.92
N ALA A 151 -4.82 13.33 -1.09
CA ALA A 151 -4.07 13.98 -0.03
C ALA A 151 -4.03 15.49 -0.27
N TYR A 152 -4.01 16.27 0.80
CA TYR A 152 -3.72 17.70 0.68
C TYR A 152 -2.61 18.14 1.62
N GLU A 153 -1.87 19.15 1.19
CA GLU A 153 -0.90 19.86 2.00
C GLU A 153 -1.45 21.24 2.40
N MET A 154 -1.07 21.71 3.58
CA MET A 154 -1.54 23.01 4.09
C MET A 154 -0.51 24.13 3.89
N GLY A 155 0.42 23.97 2.96
CA GLY A 155 1.43 24.96 2.61
C GLY A 155 2.38 25.38 3.76
N ARG A 156 2.34 24.64 4.88
CA ARG A 156 3.11 24.94 6.09
C ARG A 156 4.34 24.05 6.26
N TYR A 157 4.65 23.24 5.27
CA TYR A 157 5.91 22.52 5.26
C TYR A 157 7.02 23.52 4.99
N THR A 158 7.47 24.18 6.05
CA THR A 158 8.77 24.82 6.05
C THR A 158 9.79 23.71 6.28
N LYS A 159 10.79 23.63 5.40
CA LYS A 159 11.96 22.76 5.63
C LYS A 159 12.37 22.85 7.09
N PRO A 160 12.81 21.75 7.74
CA PRO A 160 13.23 21.73 9.14
C PRO A 160 14.55 22.47 9.40
N SER A 161 14.76 23.64 8.79
CA SER A 161 15.77 24.60 9.27
C SER A 161 15.43 25.12 10.68
N ASP A 162 14.24 24.83 11.16
CA ASP A 162 13.79 25.11 12.50
C ASP A 162 14.01 23.86 13.37
N ALA A 163 15.20 23.78 13.96
CA ALA A 163 15.60 22.71 14.90
C ALA A 163 14.69 22.60 16.14
N SER A 164 13.65 23.45 16.24
CA SER A 164 12.61 23.39 17.27
C SER A 164 11.49 22.39 16.96
N LEU A 165 11.48 21.75 15.79
CA LEU A 165 10.46 20.78 15.41
C LEU A 165 10.79 19.38 15.93
N SER A 166 10.86 19.23 17.24
CA SER A 166 10.83 17.92 17.91
C SER A 166 9.52 17.16 17.70
N LYS A 167 8.48 17.82 17.16
CA LYS A 167 7.22 17.20 16.71
C LYS A 167 6.81 17.82 15.37
N PRO A 168 6.71 17.01 14.30
CA PRO A 168 6.24 17.55 13.02
C PRO A 168 4.82 18.11 13.20
N LYS A 169 4.65 19.36 12.80
CA LYS A 169 3.32 19.98 12.71
C LYS A 169 2.47 19.20 11.71
N ASP A 170 1.16 19.29 11.87
CA ASP A 170 0.20 18.75 10.90
C ASP A 170 0.55 19.27 9.50
N THR A 171 0.87 18.33 8.59
CA THR A 171 1.35 18.63 7.25
C THR A 171 0.24 18.53 6.21
N GLY A 172 -0.97 18.18 6.62
CA GLY A 172 -2.12 17.98 5.76
C GLY A 172 -2.94 16.77 6.16
N HIS A 173 -3.63 16.18 5.19
CA HIS A 173 -4.52 15.06 5.42
C HIS A 173 -4.59 14.14 4.22
N THR A 174 -4.92 12.86 4.44
CA THR A 174 -5.12 11.85 3.40
C THR A 174 -6.44 11.15 3.60
N PHE A 175 -7.08 10.75 2.50
CA PHE A 175 -8.38 10.10 2.53
C PHE A 175 -8.63 9.25 1.29
N VAL A 176 -9.58 8.34 1.40
CA VAL A 176 -10.15 7.58 0.29
C VAL A 176 -11.46 8.25 -0.12
N VAL A 177 -11.65 8.52 -1.41
CA VAL A 177 -12.91 9.01 -1.96
C VAL A 177 -13.89 7.84 -2.10
N ILE A 178 -15.11 7.97 -1.58
CA ILE A 178 -16.11 6.88 -1.62
C ILE A 178 -17.38 7.24 -2.40
N GLY A 179 -17.48 8.45 -2.89
CA GLY A 179 -18.61 8.92 -3.66
C GLY A 179 -18.24 10.03 -4.63
N PHE A 180 -19.09 10.26 -5.61
CA PHE A 180 -18.90 11.36 -6.55
C PHE A 180 -19.09 12.70 -5.84
N PRO A 181 -18.26 13.72 -6.12
CA PRO A 181 -18.46 15.07 -5.61
C PRO A 181 -19.80 15.64 -6.00
N SER A 182 -20.42 16.37 -5.09
CA SER A 182 -21.70 17.07 -5.32
C SER A 182 -21.60 18.56 -4.99
N LEU A 183 -22.32 19.39 -5.73
CA LEU A 183 -22.32 20.84 -5.47
C LEU A 183 -22.93 21.16 -4.11
N VAL A 184 -22.29 22.05 -3.38
CA VAL A 184 -22.79 22.64 -2.13
C VAL A 184 -23.44 23.98 -2.46
N ASP A 185 -24.67 24.19 -1.92
CA ASP A 185 -25.33 25.50 -2.05
C ASP A 185 -24.44 26.62 -1.49
N PRO A 186 -24.19 27.68 -2.25
CA PRO A 186 -23.32 28.79 -1.80
C PRO A 186 -23.74 29.41 -0.49
N LYS A 187 -25.05 29.47 -0.18
CA LYS A 187 -25.56 29.97 1.10
C LYS A 187 -25.18 29.06 2.25
N THR A 188 -25.27 27.78 2.04
CA THR A 188 -24.81 26.74 3.01
C THR A 188 -23.31 26.79 3.17
N ALA A 189 -22.54 26.92 2.08
CA ALA A 189 -21.08 26.97 2.09
C ALA A 189 -20.53 28.15 2.92
N ASN A 190 -21.23 29.29 2.94
CA ASN A 190 -20.84 30.52 3.67
C ASN A 190 -21.48 30.63 5.05
N TYR A 191 -22.36 29.71 5.43
CA TYR A 191 -23.07 29.77 6.72
C TYR A 191 -22.12 29.51 7.89
N ASP A 192 -22.40 30.16 9.02
CA ASP A 192 -21.90 29.88 10.39
C ASP A 192 -20.46 30.27 10.79
N GLY A 193 -19.84 31.20 10.09
CA GLY A 193 -18.55 31.75 10.54
C GLY A 193 -17.36 30.79 10.42
N GLY A 194 -17.45 29.79 9.58
CA GLY A 194 -16.39 28.76 9.29
C GLY A 194 -15.17 29.32 8.53
N GLY A 195 -14.84 30.59 8.73
CA GLY A 195 -13.80 31.29 8.00
C GLY A 195 -14.28 31.77 6.63
N THR A 196 -13.56 32.73 6.08
CA THR A 196 -13.96 33.36 4.82
C THR A 196 -13.65 32.45 3.65
N LEU A 197 -14.66 32.12 2.87
CA LEU A 197 -14.48 31.53 1.55
C LEU A 197 -13.69 32.55 0.69
N SER A 198 -12.66 32.08 -0.01
CA SER A 198 -11.83 32.91 -0.87
C SER A 198 -12.65 33.53 -1.99
N ASP A 199 -12.40 34.81 -2.30
CA ASP A 199 -12.98 35.49 -3.47
C ASP A 199 -12.60 34.80 -4.80
N ARG A 200 -11.56 33.97 -4.79
CA ARG A 200 -11.15 33.12 -5.93
C ARG A 200 -12.00 31.87 -6.07
N ALA A 201 -12.83 31.55 -5.08
CA ALA A 201 -13.66 30.36 -5.10
C ALA A 201 -14.83 30.55 -6.09
N HIS A 202 -14.87 29.73 -7.11
CA HIS A 202 -15.93 29.71 -8.11
C HIS A 202 -17.11 28.84 -7.66
N LYS A 203 -16.82 27.74 -6.97
CA LYS A 203 -17.83 26.80 -6.43
C LYS A 203 -17.27 26.02 -5.25
N VAL A 204 -18.16 25.40 -4.49
CA VAL A 204 -17.83 24.45 -3.43
C VAL A 204 -18.45 23.10 -3.77
N VAL A 205 -17.69 22.05 -3.59
CA VAL A 205 -18.18 20.66 -3.74
C VAL A 205 -17.97 19.88 -2.45
N ALA A 206 -18.92 19.02 -2.14
CA ALA A 206 -18.86 18.06 -1.06
C ALA A 206 -18.26 16.76 -1.61
N VAL A 207 -17.22 16.24 -0.95
CA VAL A 207 -16.53 15.03 -1.33
C VAL A 207 -16.76 13.98 -0.24
N PRO A 208 -17.53 12.91 -0.52
CA PRO A 208 -17.69 11.79 0.42
C PRO A 208 -16.38 11.02 0.57
N THR A 209 -15.95 10.78 1.81
CA THR A 209 -14.64 10.18 2.11
C THR A 209 -14.71 9.14 3.22
N ILE A 210 -13.68 8.29 3.28
CA ILE A 210 -13.29 7.56 4.49
C ILE A 210 -11.87 7.96 4.83
N ASP A 211 -11.66 8.35 6.07
CA ASP A 211 -10.36 8.73 6.59
C ASP A 211 -10.20 8.37 8.08
N ALA A 212 -8.99 8.53 8.60
CA ALA A 212 -8.78 8.58 10.03
C ALA A 212 -8.61 10.04 10.45
N SER A 213 -9.48 10.51 11.34
CA SER A 213 -9.51 11.91 11.76
C SER A 213 -9.89 12.07 13.23
N SER A 214 -9.35 13.11 13.87
CA SER A 214 -9.79 13.60 15.18
C SER A 214 -10.65 14.87 15.09
N ILE A 215 -11.09 15.22 13.88
CA ILE A 215 -11.96 16.37 13.61
C ILE A 215 -13.27 15.84 13.03
N PRO A 216 -14.44 16.25 13.59
CA PRO A 216 -15.74 15.87 13.03
C PRO A 216 -15.89 16.38 11.59
N HIS A 217 -16.38 15.51 10.71
CA HIS A 217 -16.70 15.88 9.33
C HIS A 217 -18.14 16.40 9.19
N PHE A 218 -18.49 16.89 8.00
CA PHE A 218 -19.89 17.17 7.69
C PHE A 218 -20.70 15.87 7.67
N HIS A 219 -21.93 15.98 8.18
CA HIS A 219 -22.85 14.85 8.28
C HIS A 219 -23.22 14.25 6.88
N PRO A 220 -23.35 12.93 6.77
CA PRO A 220 -23.16 11.96 7.84
C PRO A 220 -21.69 11.67 8.15
N ASP A 221 -21.34 11.60 9.45
CA ASP A 221 -20.02 11.17 9.91
C ASP A 221 -20.20 9.96 10.85
N ALA A 222 -19.70 8.81 10.44
CA ALA A 222 -19.91 7.54 11.16
C ALA A 222 -19.29 7.51 12.56
N ARG A 223 -18.35 8.41 12.86
CA ARG A 223 -17.65 8.51 14.15
C ARG A 223 -18.40 9.34 15.19
N GLN A 224 -19.49 10.02 14.79
CA GLN A 224 -20.24 10.90 15.66
C GLN A 224 -21.35 10.14 16.40
N ASN A 225 -21.55 10.51 17.67
CA ASN A 225 -22.73 10.12 18.42
C ASN A 225 -23.97 10.92 17.95
N ALA A 226 -25.12 10.63 18.56
CA ALA A 226 -26.38 11.32 18.25
C ALA A 226 -26.33 12.84 18.51
N GLN A 227 -25.36 13.32 19.27
CA GLN A 227 -25.13 14.74 19.58
C GLN A 227 -24.14 15.39 18.56
N GLY A 228 -23.61 14.64 17.60
CA GLY A 228 -22.64 15.14 16.63
C GLY A 228 -21.21 15.26 17.17
N GLU A 229 -20.91 14.57 18.27
CA GLU A 229 -19.60 14.59 18.92
C GLU A 229 -18.81 13.33 18.59
N LEU A 230 -17.49 13.46 18.41
CA LEU A 230 -16.60 12.31 18.33
C LEU A 230 -16.44 11.65 19.70
N THR A 231 -16.48 10.34 19.74
CA THR A 231 -16.37 9.58 20.99
C THR A 231 -14.97 8.98 21.14
N LEU A 232 -14.47 8.92 22.38
CA LEU A 232 -13.28 8.19 22.75
C LEU A 232 -13.72 6.94 23.51
N PRO A 233 -13.24 5.74 23.15
CA PRO A 233 -13.52 4.53 23.93
C PRO A 233 -13.12 4.70 25.40
N PRO A 234 -13.83 4.05 26.33
CA PRO A 234 -13.57 4.15 27.77
C PRO A 234 -12.14 3.75 28.17
N SER A 235 -11.52 2.88 27.40
CA SER A 235 -10.12 2.50 27.54
C SER A 235 -9.48 2.36 26.17
N THR A 236 -8.22 2.77 26.05
CA THR A 236 -7.41 2.57 24.85
C THR A 236 -6.05 2.06 25.29
N PRO A 237 -5.49 1.05 24.57
CA PRO A 237 -4.16 0.54 24.90
C PRO A 237 -3.04 1.53 24.56
N TYR A 238 -3.36 2.61 23.83
CA TYR A 238 -2.38 3.51 23.27
C TYR A 238 -2.36 4.87 23.98
N SER A 239 -1.18 5.35 24.32
CA SER A 239 -0.99 6.70 24.84
C SER A 239 -1.23 7.74 23.73
N GLY A 240 -1.77 8.90 24.09
CA GLY A 240 -2.00 9.98 23.12
C GLY A 240 -3.14 9.76 22.12
N ALA A 241 -3.92 8.68 22.24
CA ALA A 241 -5.10 8.44 21.43
C ALA A 241 -6.15 9.56 21.63
N LYS A 242 -6.77 9.97 20.53
CA LYS A 242 -7.82 11.01 20.50
C LYS A 242 -9.15 10.39 20.07
N ALA A 243 -10.24 11.05 20.45
CA ALA A 243 -11.56 10.76 19.90
C ALA A 243 -11.57 10.85 18.38
N GLY A 244 -12.40 10.06 17.71
CA GLY A 244 -12.48 9.94 16.26
C GLY A 244 -11.98 8.60 15.77
N GLY A 245 -10.98 8.57 14.91
CA GLY A 245 -10.47 7.36 14.26
C GLY A 245 -10.94 7.24 12.82
N ILE A 246 -11.10 5.99 12.33
CA ILE A 246 -11.52 5.69 10.97
C ILE A 246 -13.04 5.81 10.85
N GLY A 247 -13.51 6.51 9.82
CA GLY A 247 -14.94 6.60 9.56
C GLY A 247 -15.26 7.31 8.25
N THR A 248 -16.50 7.11 7.81
CA THR A 248 -17.08 7.86 6.70
C THR A 248 -17.39 9.27 7.12
N GLY A 249 -17.23 10.20 6.20
CA GLY A 249 -17.60 11.58 6.40
C GLY A 249 -17.63 12.33 5.07
N THR A 250 -17.90 13.63 5.14
CA THR A 250 -17.86 14.49 3.97
C THR A 250 -16.97 15.68 4.26
N LEU A 251 -16.07 16.00 3.36
CA LEU A 251 -15.32 17.24 3.40
C LEU A 251 -15.75 18.17 2.26
N TRP A 252 -15.67 19.46 2.47
CA TRP A 252 -15.96 20.44 1.43
C TRP A 252 -14.67 21.01 0.87
N VAL A 253 -14.62 21.14 -0.45
CA VAL A 253 -13.50 21.78 -1.14
C VAL A 253 -14.01 22.92 -2.02
N ALA A 254 -13.34 24.06 -1.89
CA ALA A 254 -13.60 25.23 -2.72
C ALA A 254 -12.69 25.15 -3.95
N LEU A 255 -13.29 25.31 -5.12
CA LEU A 255 -12.63 25.21 -6.41
C LEU A 255 -12.43 26.59 -7.02
N GLY A 256 -11.27 26.81 -7.61
CA GLY A 256 -11.01 27.94 -8.49
C GLY A 256 -11.75 27.81 -9.83
N GLU A 257 -11.61 28.79 -10.69
CA GLU A 257 -12.22 28.82 -12.03
C GLU A 257 -11.72 27.66 -12.92
N ASP A 258 -10.47 27.23 -12.70
CA ASP A 258 -9.86 26.09 -13.39
C ASP A 258 -10.26 24.70 -12.82
N GLY A 259 -11.14 24.68 -11.83
CA GLY A 259 -11.61 23.47 -11.16
C GLY A 259 -10.62 22.89 -10.14
N ARG A 260 -9.47 23.51 -9.92
CA ARG A 260 -8.51 23.07 -8.90
C ARG A 260 -8.98 23.47 -7.52
N VAL A 261 -8.66 22.63 -6.53
CA VAL A 261 -8.93 22.94 -5.14
C VAL A 261 -8.02 24.06 -4.67
N ILE A 262 -8.62 25.08 -4.03
CA ILE A 262 -7.90 26.23 -3.45
C ILE A 262 -8.07 26.30 -1.93
N GLN A 263 -9.17 25.79 -1.40
CA GLN A 263 -9.43 25.70 0.04
C GLN A 263 -10.18 24.41 0.36
N ARG A 264 -10.06 23.95 1.60
CA ARG A 264 -10.84 22.86 2.16
C ARG A 264 -11.52 23.27 3.47
N ARG A 265 -12.61 22.60 3.83
CA ARG A 265 -13.27 22.65 5.12
C ARG A 265 -13.68 21.23 5.51
N ILE A 266 -13.14 20.72 6.64
CA ILE A 266 -13.34 19.31 7.03
C ILE A 266 -14.74 19.09 7.59
N GLY A 267 -15.23 20.02 8.40
CA GLY A 267 -16.51 19.86 9.09
C GLY A 267 -17.10 21.18 9.58
N PRO A 268 -18.25 21.15 10.27
CA PRO A 268 -18.99 22.34 10.66
C PRO A 268 -18.21 23.28 11.59
N HIS A 269 -17.30 22.73 12.39
CA HIS A 269 -16.49 23.52 13.35
C HIS A 269 -15.09 23.87 12.81
N ASP A 270 -14.78 23.49 11.57
CA ASP A 270 -13.52 23.84 10.92
C ASP A 270 -13.67 25.11 10.05
N LYS A 271 -12.54 25.65 9.63
CA LYS A 271 -12.47 26.86 8.78
C LYS A 271 -12.02 26.49 7.38
N TYR A 272 -12.45 27.28 6.41
CA TYR A 272 -11.82 27.23 5.09
C TYR A 272 -10.33 27.54 5.23
N THR A 273 -9.51 26.61 4.80
CA THR A 273 -8.05 26.70 4.85
C THR A 273 -7.49 26.47 3.46
N GLU A 274 -6.56 27.32 3.04
CA GLU A 274 -5.85 27.13 1.78
C GLU A 274 -5.08 25.83 1.80
N VAL A 275 -5.21 25.05 0.71
CA VAL A 275 -4.56 23.77 0.53
C VAL A 275 -4.17 23.56 -0.93
N VAL A 276 -3.20 22.68 -1.12
CA VAL A 276 -2.92 22.09 -2.42
C VAL A 276 -3.23 20.60 -2.33
N ILE A 277 -4.11 20.12 -3.20
CA ILE A 277 -4.53 18.72 -3.22
C ILE A 277 -3.83 17.97 -4.36
N GLY A 278 -3.46 16.74 -4.09
CA GLY A 278 -3.15 15.71 -5.08
C GLY A 278 -4.10 14.55 -4.92
N ALA A 279 -4.61 14.04 -6.01
CA ALA A 279 -5.42 12.84 -6.02
C ALA A 279 -5.01 11.94 -7.18
N GLY A 280 -5.14 10.63 -7.00
CA GLY A 280 -4.74 9.66 -8.01
C GLY A 280 -5.59 8.41 -7.97
N ARG A 281 -5.81 7.86 -9.15
CA ARG A 281 -6.51 6.58 -9.39
C ARG A 281 -5.49 5.51 -9.66
N MET A 282 -5.61 4.36 -8.98
CA MET A 282 -4.70 3.23 -9.16
C MET A 282 -4.87 2.65 -10.56
N LYS A 283 -3.75 2.28 -11.19
CA LYS A 283 -3.69 1.68 -12.53
C LYS A 283 -3.20 0.24 -12.44
N ASN A 284 -3.54 -0.56 -13.42
CA ASN A 284 -3.04 -1.94 -13.50
C ASN A 284 -1.63 -2.07 -14.11
N VAL A 285 -0.87 -1.00 -14.21
CA VAL A 285 0.50 -0.99 -14.70
C VAL A 285 1.39 -0.16 -13.78
N ILE A 286 2.48 -0.74 -13.32
CA ILE A 286 3.52 -0.06 -12.55
C ILE A 286 4.83 -0.13 -13.34
N SER A 287 5.51 1.01 -13.51
CA SER A 287 6.85 1.03 -14.08
C SER A 287 7.89 1.32 -12.99
N LEU A 288 8.82 0.38 -12.81
CA LEU A 288 9.91 0.51 -11.85
C LEU A 288 10.96 1.49 -12.40
N ARG A 289 10.95 2.68 -11.84
CA ARG A 289 11.83 3.80 -12.19
C ARG A 289 12.78 4.14 -11.05
N PRO A 290 13.91 4.80 -11.31
CA PRO A 290 14.85 5.18 -10.27
C PRO A 290 14.22 5.94 -9.09
N GLU A 291 13.19 6.75 -9.35
CA GLU A 291 12.51 7.57 -8.33
C GLU A 291 11.73 6.76 -7.29
N VAL A 292 11.46 5.49 -7.57
CA VAL A 292 10.69 4.59 -6.68
C VAL A 292 11.52 3.40 -6.18
N LEU A 293 12.83 3.43 -6.41
CA LEU A 293 13.73 2.32 -6.07
C LEU A 293 14.60 2.66 -4.86
N ASP A 294 14.98 1.64 -4.11
CA ASP A 294 15.99 1.75 -3.06
C ASP A 294 17.41 1.83 -3.63
N ASP A 295 18.42 1.88 -2.74
CA ASP A 295 19.83 1.94 -3.14
C ASP A 295 20.30 0.66 -3.87
N GLU A 296 19.58 -0.45 -3.75
CA GLU A 296 19.85 -1.71 -4.45
C GLU A 296 19.14 -1.80 -5.82
N GLY A 297 18.37 -0.77 -6.19
CA GLY A 297 17.62 -0.72 -7.44
C GLY A 297 16.30 -1.49 -7.40
N SER A 298 15.72 -1.66 -6.21
CA SER A 298 14.48 -2.42 -6.00
C SER A 298 13.38 -1.59 -5.36
N LEU A 299 12.12 -1.82 -5.78
CA LEU A 299 10.94 -1.37 -5.07
C LEU A 299 10.74 -2.26 -3.83
N VAL A 300 10.87 -1.68 -2.66
CA VAL A 300 10.66 -2.39 -1.39
C VAL A 300 9.17 -2.53 -1.11
N VAL A 301 8.70 -3.76 -1.06
CA VAL A 301 7.30 -4.12 -0.78
C VAL A 301 7.23 -4.72 0.61
N ASP A 302 6.66 -3.97 1.54
CA ASP A 302 6.41 -4.42 2.91
C ASP A 302 4.94 -4.80 3.06
N ILE A 303 4.67 -6.08 3.35
CA ILE A 303 3.31 -6.58 3.50
C ILE A 303 3.06 -6.93 4.95
N PHE A 304 2.02 -6.33 5.53
CA PHE A 304 1.60 -6.64 6.87
C PHE A 304 1.14 -8.10 6.98
N ASP A 305 1.47 -8.74 8.11
CA ASP A 305 1.17 -10.15 8.38
C ASP A 305 -0.34 -10.45 8.41
N ASN A 306 -1.15 -9.42 8.57
CA ASN A 306 -2.60 -9.49 8.55
C ASN A 306 -3.13 -9.46 7.11
N SER A 307 -2.92 -10.55 6.40
CA SER A 307 -3.40 -10.67 5.03
C SER A 307 -4.94 -10.56 4.95
N PRO A 308 -5.48 -10.21 3.78
CA PRO A 308 -6.94 -10.03 3.52
C PRO A 308 -7.85 -11.16 3.99
N SER A 309 -7.29 -12.33 4.27
CA SER A 309 -8.03 -13.46 4.83
C SER A 309 -8.76 -13.15 6.15
N GLN A 310 -8.32 -12.15 6.89
CA GLN A 310 -9.01 -11.68 8.10
C GLN A 310 -10.30 -10.91 7.78
N PHE A 311 -10.45 -10.39 6.57
CA PHE A 311 -11.61 -9.62 6.14
C PHE A 311 -12.62 -10.43 5.32
N GLY A 312 -12.46 -11.75 5.27
CA GLY A 312 -13.43 -12.67 4.67
C GLY A 312 -13.46 -12.71 3.14
N ASP A 313 -12.78 -11.83 2.43
CA ASP A 313 -12.73 -11.82 0.97
C ASP A 313 -11.30 -12.07 0.45
N ALA A 314 -11.07 -13.30 -0.03
CA ALA A 314 -9.80 -13.70 -0.64
C ALA A 314 -9.53 -13.04 -2.01
N SER A 315 -10.40 -12.17 -2.49
CA SER A 315 -10.26 -11.48 -3.77
C SER A 315 -9.41 -10.22 -3.69
N TYR A 316 -9.26 -9.63 -2.51
CA TYR A 316 -8.39 -8.47 -2.34
C TYR A 316 -6.93 -8.80 -2.70
N GLY A 317 -6.24 -7.87 -3.35
CA GLY A 317 -4.86 -8.05 -3.81
C GLY A 317 -4.71 -8.94 -5.05
N ARG A 318 -5.80 -9.35 -5.70
CA ARG A 318 -5.78 -10.21 -6.89
C ARG A 318 -5.99 -9.50 -8.22
N THR A 319 -6.16 -8.20 -8.22
CA THR A 319 -6.22 -7.44 -9.48
C THR A 319 -4.89 -7.58 -10.21
N PRO A 320 -4.88 -8.04 -11.48
CA PRO A 320 -3.65 -8.17 -12.23
C PRO A 320 -2.94 -6.82 -12.41
N ILE A 321 -1.64 -6.81 -12.06
CA ILE A 321 -0.78 -5.64 -12.21
C ILE A 321 0.39 -6.04 -13.09
N ASP A 322 0.55 -5.35 -14.22
CA ASP A 322 1.70 -5.51 -15.08
C ASP A 322 2.85 -4.64 -14.53
N VAL A 323 3.99 -5.25 -14.30
CA VAL A 323 5.18 -4.56 -13.79
C VAL A 323 6.23 -4.47 -14.89
N THR A 324 6.70 -3.25 -15.17
CA THR A 324 7.63 -2.96 -16.25
C THR A 324 8.87 -2.22 -15.73
N GLY A 325 9.88 -2.07 -16.57
CA GLY A 325 11.04 -1.22 -16.28
C GLY A 325 12.31 -1.99 -15.94
N LYS A 326 13.32 -1.27 -15.44
CA LYS A 326 14.65 -1.82 -15.18
C LYS A 326 14.92 -2.16 -13.72
N GLY A 327 14.07 -1.70 -12.81
CA GLY A 327 14.20 -1.98 -11.39
C GLY A 327 13.77 -3.39 -11.02
N GLY A 328 14.06 -3.77 -9.78
CA GLY A 328 13.65 -5.02 -9.16
C GLY A 328 12.52 -4.83 -8.15
N ILE A 329 12.08 -5.95 -7.56
CA ILE A 329 11.15 -6.00 -6.44
C ILE A 329 11.84 -6.67 -5.27
N ARG A 330 11.75 -6.08 -4.08
CA ARG A 330 12.24 -6.66 -2.83
C ARG A 330 11.10 -6.82 -1.84
N LEU A 331 10.73 -8.06 -1.55
CA LEU A 331 9.68 -8.38 -0.58
C LEU A 331 10.28 -8.48 0.83
N VAL A 332 9.69 -7.73 1.73
CA VAL A 332 9.97 -7.76 3.17
C VAL A 332 8.67 -7.94 3.96
N GLY A 333 8.76 -8.14 5.27
CA GLY A 333 7.58 -8.35 6.11
C GLY A 333 7.12 -9.81 6.13
N GLY A 334 6.01 -10.10 6.80
CA GLY A 334 5.52 -11.47 7.04
C GLY A 334 4.40 -11.92 6.09
N GLY A 335 3.85 -11.00 5.28
CA GLY A 335 2.67 -11.25 4.47
C GLY A 335 2.94 -11.93 3.13
N ARG A 336 1.91 -11.96 2.29
CA ARG A 336 1.93 -12.63 0.99
C ARG A 336 1.79 -11.65 -0.16
N LEU A 337 2.79 -11.61 -1.07
CA LEU A 337 2.72 -10.87 -2.33
C LEU A 337 2.29 -11.81 -3.47
N ILE A 338 1.23 -11.43 -4.19
CA ILE A 338 0.76 -12.16 -5.37
C ILE A 338 1.08 -11.34 -6.62
N LEU A 339 1.90 -11.90 -7.51
CA LEU A 339 2.17 -11.33 -8.82
C LEU A 339 1.40 -12.15 -9.88
N ASN A 340 0.38 -11.55 -10.47
CA ASN A 340 -0.57 -12.21 -11.37
C ASN A 340 -0.76 -11.48 -12.71
N GLY A 341 -0.08 -10.34 -12.92
CA GLY A 341 0.02 -9.64 -14.19
C GLY A 341 1.12 -10.19 -15.09
N ARG A 342 1.23 -9.62 -16.29
CA ARG A 342 2.35 -9.84 -17.20
C ARG A 342 3.45 -8.83 -16.89
N SER A 343 4.64 -9.32 -16.60
CA SER A 343 5.73 -8.45 -16.17
C SER A 343 6.94 -8.61 -17.10
N ASP A 344 7.60 -7.50 -17.39
CA ASP A 344 8.82 -7.48 -18.19
C ASP A 344 9.98 -6.70 -17.53
N PHE A 345 9.84 -6.42 -16.22
CA PHE A 345 10.91 -5.76 -15.48
C PHE A 345 12.16 -6.63 -15.41
N SER A 346 13.34 -6.00 -15.39
CA SER A 346 14.62 -6.72 -15.56
C SER A 346 15.53 -6.71 -14.32
N GLY A 347 15.19 -5.97 -13.26
CA GLY A 347 16.02 -5.88 -12.06
C GLY A 347 15.91 -7.10 -11.12
N GLY A 348 15.01 -8.04 -11.42
CA GLY A 348 14.85 -9.27 -10.64
C GLY A 348 13.98 -9.10 -9.39
N VAL A 349 13.90 -10.19 -8.62
CA VAL A 349 13.11 -10.25 -7.40
C VAL A 349 13.94 -10.80 -6.24
N THR A 350 13.90 -10.12 -5.10
CA THR A 350 14.49 -10.58 -3.84
C THR A 350 13.40 -10.80 -2.80
N VAL A 351 13.40 -11.95 -2.14
CA VAL A 351 12.52 -12.24 -1.00
C VAL A 351 13.37 -12.37 0.25
N ASP A 352 13.27 -11.39 1.14
CA ASP A 352 13.95 -11.44 2.45
C ASP A 352 13.08 -12.15 3.50
N SER A 353 11.75 -12.02 3.38
CA SER A 353 10.77 -12.69 4.26
C SER A 353 9.38 -12.69 3.62
N GLY A 354 8.40 -13.39 4.23
CA GLY A 354 7.05 -13.53 3.68
C GLY A 354 6.92 -14.58 2.59
N GLU A 355 5.85 -14.55 1.83
CA GLU A 355 5.57 -15.47 0.73
C GLU A 355 5.36 -14.71 -0.58
N LEU A 356 6.15 -15.03 -1.60
CA LEU A 356 5.93 -14.57 -2.97
C LEU A 356 5.19 -15.65 -3.78
N VAL A 357 4.06 -15.27 -4.39
CA VAL A 357 3.26 -16.16 -5.25
C VAL A 357 3.22 -15.62 -6.67
N ALA A 358 3.73 -16.37 -7.63
CA ALA A 358 3.63 -16.07 -9.05
C ALA A 358 2.49 -16.89 -9.68
N GLU A 359 1.42 -16.22 -10.12
CA GLU A 359 0.21 -16.87 -10.65
C GLU A 359 0.12 -16.85 -12.18
N SER A 360 0.92 -16.03 -12.86
CA SER A 360 0.96 -15.91 -14.32
C SER A 360 2.35 -16.25 -14.88
N GLU A 361 2.39 -16.56 -16.15
CA GLU A 361 3.64 -16.68 -16.90
C GLU A 361 4.35 -15.31 -16.92
N ASN A 362 5.66 -15.31 -16.74
CA ASN A 362 6.49 -14.10 -16.65
C ASN A 362 6.11 -13.13 -15.51
N ALA A 363 5.40 -13.58 -14.48
CA ALA A 363 5.05 -12.74 -13.35
C ALA A 363 6.27 -12.13 -12.63
N LEU A 364 7.39 -12.84 -12.66
CA LEU A 364 8.65 -12.45 -11.99
C LEU A 364 9.60 -11.63 -12.89
N GLY A 365 9.13 -11.19 -14.07
CA GLY A 365 9.96 -10.46 -15.01
C GLY A 365 11.06 -11.30 -15.65
N THR A 366 12.15 -10.67 -16.07
CA THR A 366 13.25 -11.32 -16.81
C THR A 366 14.57 -11.40 -16.03
N GLY A 367 14.62 -10.78 -14.84
CA GLY A 367 15.80 -10.76 -13.99
C GLY A 367 15.93 -11.97 -13.09
N ASP A 368 17.04 -12.04 -12.35
CA ASP A 368 17.30 -13.10 -11.38
C ASP A 368 16.28 -13.07 -10.23
N VAL A 369 16.05 -14.24 -9.62
CA VAL A 369 15.22 -14.39 -8.43
C VAL A 369 16.06 -14.91 -7.28
N GLU A 370 16.04 -14.20 -6.16
CA GLU A 370 16.80 -14.55 -4.97
C GLU A 370 15.86 -14.71 -3.77
N ILE A 371 15.90 -15.88 -3.13
CA ILE A 371 15.14 -16.18 -1.91
C ILE A 371 16.13 -16.29 -0.75
N ARG A 372 16.23 -15.21 0.01
CA ARG A 372 17.10 -15.12 1.21
C ARG A 372 16.39 -15.67 2.45
N GLY A 373 15.06 -15.51 2.48
CA GLY A 373 14.17 -15.99 3.53
C GLY A 373 12.73 -16.12 3.03
N GLY A 374 11.82 -16.63 3.86
CA GLY A 374 10.43 -16.81 3.47
C GLY A 374 10.20 -17.95 2.46
N ALA A 375 9.26 -17.75 1.52
CA ALA A 375 8.84 -18.77 0.58
C ALA A 375 8.54 -18.23 -0.82
N LEU A 376 8.64 -19.10 -1.83
CA LEU A 376 8.25 -18.84 -3.21
C LEU A 376 7.28 -19.93 -3.68
N THR A 377 6.11 -19.51 -4.18
CA THR A 377 5.15 -20.40 -4.83
C THR A 377 5.00 -20.04 -6.30
N LEU A 378 5.34 -20.95 -7.20
CA LEU A 378 5.13 -20.81 -8.63
C LEU A 378 3.89 -21.62 -9.05
N LYS A 379 2.81 -20.96 -9.45
CA LYS A 379 1.61 -21.62 -10.00
C LYS A 379 1.67 -21.85 -11.50
N ARG A 380 2.65 -21.24 -12.16
CA ARG A 380 2.97 -21.35 -13.59
C ARG A 380 4.49 -21.33 -13.78
N ALA A 381 4.96 -21.64 -14.96
CA ALA A 381 6.32 -21.32 -15.40
C ALA A 381 6.43 -19.77 -15.43
N ALA A 382 7.07 -19.21 -14.43
CA ALA A 382 7.06 -17.75 -14.18
C ALA A 382 8.45 -17.13 -14.13
N LEU A 383 9.50 -17.97 -14.12
CA LEU A 383 10.90 -17.52 -14.17
C LEU A 383 11.31 -17.22 -15.62
N GLY A 384 12.13 -16.21 -15.82
CA GLY A 384 12.71 -15.95 -17.14
C GLY A 384 13.69 -17.03 -17.55
N ASP A 385 13.70 -17.43 -18.82
CA ASP A 385 14.61 -18.49 -19.36
C ASP A 385 16.11 -18.19 -19.14
N THR A 386 16.45 -16.91 -19.00
CA THR A 386 17.81 -16.44 -18.73
C THR A 386 18.06 -16.11 -17.26
N ALA A 387 17.06 -16.23 -16.41
CA ALA A 387 17.16 -15.89 -15.00
C ALA A 387 17.88 -16.98 -14.20
N SER A 388 18.61 -16.58 -13.18
CA SER A 388 19.16 -17.47 -12.16
C SER A 388 18.24 -17.49 -10.94
N LEU A 389 17.97 -18.66 -10.40
CA LEU A 389 17.30 -18.82 -9.10
C LEU A 389 18.36 -19.06 -8.03
N ARG A 390 18.43 -18.15 -7.05
CA ARG A 390 19.35 -18.24 -5.89
C ARG A 390 18.59 -18.50 -4.62
N LEU A 391 18.92 -19.55 -3.91
CA LEU A 391 18.28 -20.01 -2.70
C LEU A 391 19.29 -20.01 -1.55
N SER A 392 18.93 -19.38 -0.43
CA SER A 392 19.69 -19.50 0.81
C SER A 392 19.66 -20.96 1.32
N ASP A 393 20.76 -21.40 1.91
CA ASP A 393 20.85 -22.70 2.61
C ASP A 393 20.10 -22.70 3.96
N ALA A 394 19.73 -21.53 4.47
CA ALA A 394 18.93 -21.38 5.68
C ALA A 394 17.42 -21.52 5.48
N LEU A 395 16.95 -21.73 4.23
CA LEU A 395 15.54 -21.93 3.93
C LEU A 395 15.02 -23.25 4.51
N GLN A 396 13.75 -23.27 4.87
CA GLN A 396 13.08 -24.45 5.36
C GLN A 396 12.71 -25.42 4.22
N ASP A 397 12.55 -26.70 4.54
CA ASP A 397 12.04 -27.69 3.61
C ASP A 397 10.69 -27.26 3.03
N GLY A 398 10.53 -27.39 1.70
CA GLY A 398 9.32 -26.99 1.00
C GLY A 398 9.14 -25.48 0.77
N ALA A 399 10.15 -24.66 1.13
CA ALA A 399 10.08 -23.20 0.93
C ALA A 399 9.84 -22.80 -0.54
N ILE A 400 10.22 -23.65 -1.49
CA ILE A 400 10.02 -23.43 -2.93
C ILE A 400 8.95 -24.39 -3.42
N HIS A 401 7.74 -23.87 -3.63
CA HIS A 401 6.59 -24.65 -4.05
C HIS A 401 6.34 -24.52 -5.56
N LEU A 402 6.67 -25.59 -6.32
CA LEU A 402 6.47 -25.65 -7.77
C LEU A 402 5.09 -26.26 -8.09
N SER A 403 4.03 -25.44 -7.98
CA SER A 403 2.62 -25.85 -8.07
C SER A 403 2.09 -25.90 -9.51
N PHE A 404 2.93 -26.17 -10.49
CA PHE A 404 2.56 -26.27 -11.89
C PHE A 404 2.91 -27.65 -12.45
N SER A 405 2.32 -28.01 -13.59
CA SER A 405 2.68 -29.22 -14.33
C SER A 405 3.66 -28.88 -15.44
N GLY A 406 4.70 -29.67 -15.60
CA GLY A 406 5.68 -29.47 -16.66
C GLY A 406 6.99 -28.89 -16.18
N ARG A 407 7.62 -28.09 -17.05
CA ARG A 407 8.96 -27.54 -16.80
C ARG A 407 8.97 -26.03 -16.92
N ASP A 408 9.74 -25.40 -16.05
CA ASP A 408 10.15 -24.01 -16.14
C ASP A 408 11.63 -23.96 -16.50
N ILE A 409 12.01 -23.15 -17.50
CA ILE A 409 13.38 -23.08 -17.99
C ILE A 409 14.08 -21.93 -17.29
N ILE A 410 15.25 -22.19 -16.72
CA ILE A 410 16.09 -21.16 -16.09
C ILE A 410 17.55 -21.32 -16.50
N HIS A 411 18.31 -20.26 -16.37
CA HIS A 411 19.75 -20.28 -16.69
C HIS A 411 20.55 -21.12 -15.70
N SER A 412 20.36 -20.91 -14.40
CA SER A 412 21.09 -21.63 -13.34
C SER A 412 20.29 -21.67 -12.03
N LEU A 413 20.63 -22.66 -11.20
CA LEU A 413 20.13 -22.80 -9.84
C LEU A 413 21.31 -22.76 -8.86
N GLN A 414 21.27 -21.84 -7.91
CA GLN A 414 22.20 -21.79 -6.80
C GLN A 414 21.50 -22.15 -5.49
N ILE A 415 22.07 -23.07 -4.71
CA ILE A 415 21.60 -23.43 -3.36
C ILE A 415 22.79 -23.24 -2.43
N GLY A 416 22.71 -22.25 -1.51
CA GLY A 416 23.87 -21.80 -0.75
C GLY A 416 25.02 -21.41 -1.70
N ASP A 417 26.19 -21.99 -1.49
CA ASP A 417 27.37 -21.77 -2.35
C ASP A 417 27.41 -22.64 -3.62
N ALA A 418 26.52 -23.64 -3.73
CA ALA A 418 26.52 -24.57 -4.84
C ALA A 418 25.77 -24.05 -6.07
N VAL A 419 26.50 -23.79 -7.16
CA VAL A 419 25.90 -23.35 -8.44
C VAL A 419 25.72 -24.56 -9.38
N ASN A 420 24.47 -24.81 -9.76
CA ASN A 420 24.06 -25.86 -10.69
C ASN A 420 23.66 -25.21 -12.02
N ARG A 421 24.12 -25.78 -13.12
CA ARG A 421 23.89 -25.24 -14.48
C ARG A 421 23.26 -26.22 -15.44
N CYS A 422 22.94 -27.42 -15.02
CA CYS A 422 22.46 -28.48 -15.90
C CYS A 422 21.49 -29.44 -15.21
N GLY A 423 20.74 -30.16 -16.02
CA GLY A 423 19.77 -31.16 -15.59
C GLY A 423 18.42 -30.57 -15.18
N THR A 424 17.62 -31.37 -14.53
CA THR A 424 16.31 -31.00 -14.02
C THR A 424 16.28 -31.11 -12.51
N TRP A 425 15.65 -30.14 -11.86
CA TRP A 425 15.58 -30.02 -10.40
C TRP A 425 14.12 -29.89 -9.93
N GLY A 426 13.81 -30.47 -8.79
CA GLY A 426 12.46 -30.38 -8.20
C GLY A 426 12.35 -31.11 -6.88
N SER A 427 11.12 -31.34 -6.44
CA SER A 427 10.87 -32.16 -5.25
C SER A 427 11.26 -33.60 -5.45
N PRO A 428 11.47 -34.38 -4.38
CA PRO A 428 11.70 -35.82 -4.49
C PRO A 428 10.62 -36.59 -5.28
N GLU A 429 9.41 -36.07 -5.34
CA GLU A 429 8.26 -36.68 -5.99
C GLU A 429 8.00 -36.16 -7.42
N SER A 430 8.73 -35.14 -7.87
CA SER A 430 8.50 -34.48 -9.16
C SER A 430 8.98 -35.31 -10.38
N GLY A 431 9.84 -36.30 -10.16
CA GLY A 431 10.51 -37.04 -11.25
C GLY A 431 11.65 -36.27 -11.92
N ALA A 432 12.14 -35.20 -11.33
CA ALA A 432 13.34 -34.50 -11.77
C ALA A 432 14.60 -35.37 -11.61
N MET A 433 15.66 -35.10 -12.40
CA MET A 433 16.93 -35.77 -12.31
C MET A 433 17.61 -35.60 -10.96
N PHE A 434 17.49 -34.40 -10.41
CA PHE A 434 18.01 -34.03 -9.09
C PHE A 434 16.88 -33.51 -8.21
N SER A 435 16.90 -33.88 -6.95
CA SER A 435 15.90 -33.41 -5.97
C SER A 435 16.56 -32.79 -4.76
N ASP A 436 15.87 -31.82 -4.16
CA ASP A 436 16.25 -31.23 -2.91
C ASP A 436 14.99 -31.01 -2.04
N SER A 437 15.13 -31.10 -0.71
CA SER A 437 14.02 -30.92 0.23
C SER A 437 13.47 -29.51 0.26
N LEU A 438 14.22 -28.52 -0.22
CA LEU A 438 13.74 -27.15 -0.40
C LEU A 438 12.55 -27.06 -1.37
N PHE A 439 12.45 -28.01 -2.31
CA PHE A 439 11.38 -28.03 -3.31
C PHE A 439 10.21 -28.90 -2.86
N SER A 440 9.01 -28.44 -3.20
CA SER A 440 7.76 -29.18 -3.08
C SER A 440 6.90 -29.01 -4.34
N GLY A 441 5.91 -29.88 -4.53
CA GLY A 441 5.02 -29.86 -5.70
C GLY A 441 5.57 -30.61 -6.93
N PRO A 442 4.74 -30.72 -8.00
CA PRO A 442 5.05 -31.56 -9.17
C PRO A 442 5.89 -30.87 -10.25
N GLY A 443 6.09 -29.56 -10.18
CA GLY A 443 6.83 -28.80 -11.18
C GLY A 443 8.33 -29.10 -11.19
N ILE A 444 8.96 -28.87 -12.34
CA ILE A 444 10.37 -29.14 -12.58
C ILE A 444 11.05 -27.87 -13.11
N LEU A 445 12.18 -27.50 -12.54
CA LEU A 445 13.11 -26.52 -13.10
C LEU A 445 14.05 -27.22 -14.07
N HIS A 446 14.17 -26.71 -15.29
CA HIS A 446 15.09 -27.19 -16.31
C HIS A 446 16.21 -26.18 -16.54
N LEU A 447 17.45 -26.55 -16.27
CA LEU A 447 18.59 -25.67 -16.44
C LEU A 447 19.05 -25.70 -17.90
N ALA A 448 18.96 -24.53 -18.57
CA ALA A 448 19.14 -24.38 -20.02
C ALA A 448 20.62 -24.36 -20.49
N ALA A 449 21.58 -24.39 -19.58
CA ALA A 449 22.98 -24.42 -19.99
C ALA A 449 23.26 -25.70 -20.78
N GLU A 450 23.93 -25.54 -21.96
CA GLU A 450 24.36 -26.62 -22.87
C GLU A 450 24.87 -27.82 -22.09
N PRO A 451 24.64 -29.04 -22.57
CA PRO A 451 25.10 -30.27 -21.91
C PRO A 451 26.64 -30.22 -21.80
N ILE A 452 27.10 -29.76 -20.64
CA ILE A 452 28.50 -29.90 -20.29
C ILE A 452 28.68 -31.40 -20.00
N GLU A 453 29.54 -32.11 -20.78
CA GLU A 453 30.02 -33.44 -20.44
C GLU A 453 30.49 -33.40 -18.97
N GLY A 454 29.75 -34.04 -18.09
CA GLY A 454 30.06 -34.06 -16.66
C GLY A 454 29.08 -33.33 -15.72
N CYS A 455 27.78 -33.31 -16.04
CA CYS A 455 26.74 -32.92 -15.09
C CYS A 455 26.74 -33.84 -13.86
N THR A 456 27.67 -33.65 -12.96
CA THR A 456 27.77 -34.38 -11.69
C THR A 456 27.55 -33.41 -10.56
N THR A 457 26.50 -33.65 -9.76
CA THR A 457 26.34 -32.98 -8.45
C THR A 457 27.49 -33.41 -7.56
N LYS A 458 28.45 -32.53 -7.31
CA LYS A 458 29.27 -32.64 -6.09
C LYS A 458 28.52 -31.97 -4.96
N ARG A 459 27.69 -32.73 -4.25
CA ARG A 459 27.50 -32.40 -2.82
C ARG A 459 28.81 -32.80 -2.12
N THR A 460 29.59 -31.83 -1.70
CA THR A 460 30.56 -32.06 -0.63
C THR A 460 29.75 -32.18 0.66
N ASN A 461 29.73 -33.42 1.19
CA ASN A 461 29.22 -33.72 2.52
C ASN A 461 29.91 -32.88 3.60
#